data_a1b35ac4370ce84453d20c5e468b10c9
#
_entry.id   a1b35ac4370ce84453d20c5e468b10c9
#
_cell.length_a   1.000
_cell.length_b   1.000
_cell.length_c   1.000
_cell.angle_alpha   90.00
_cell.angle_beta   90.00
_cell.angle_gamma   90.00
#
_symmetry.space_group_name_H-M   'P 1'
#
loop_
_entity.id
_entity.type
_entity.pdbx_description
1 polymer ?
#
loop_
_entity_poly.entity_id
_entity_poly.type
_entity_poly.pdbx_seq_one_letter_code
_entity_poly.pdbx_strand_id
1 'polypeptide(L)'
;MSKYIPGNQKHLTLDDRRYIEKSLNQDCSFKEIAKYLCKDPTTISKEVRLHRLSDWYHKGTFYNAHNFCVHRYHCKKTNACGRIVLCGIKCTSCPTCNQTCPDFARERCARLDKAPYVCNGCPKAVNHCTIAHKYRYDAKFADRKYRECLHDSRSGISLTKHELRQKDMVISPLIAQGQSPYQIITNHPELDMSVRTLYTYLDEGILTARNIDLKRKVKFKPRKCHKTQIKERTVFQGRMYSDFLSLGLEHWTEMDTVHSSNESKKVLLTFFLKREKLFLAFLMNRCTKGAVRMVFDRLEKRLGTYDFLCLFGTLLTDRGSEFGDPDALETGINGIERSSVYYCDPMRSGQKGGVENAHTLLRMVLPKGTGFEFLTQWDVNLIVNHINSTPRESLSGKTPYAAALEAYGETVLKALQLRPVDPDEVNLTPKLIKYNR
;
A
#
# COMPACT_ATOMS: atom_id res chain seq x y z
N MET A 1 13.30 20.89 -12.95
CA MET A 1 14.49 20.00 -12.92
C MET A 1 15.38 20.44 -11.77
N SER A 2 15.62 19.59 -10.78
CA SER A 2 16.54 19.91 -9.68
C SER A 2 17.97 19.97 -10.23
N LYS A 3 18.71 21.03 -9.90
CA LYS A 3 20.12 21.17 -10.26
C LYS A 3 20.92 20.02 -9.62
N TYR A 4 21.64 19.24 -10.45
CA TYR A 4 22.57 18.24 -9.94
C TYR A 4 23.69 18.94 -9.16
N ILE A 5 23.94 18.50 -7.93
CA ILE A 5 25.00 18.99 -7.05
C ILE A 5 25.91 17.80 -6.70
N PRO A 6 27.18 17.78 -7.16
CA PRO A 6 28.12 16.70 -6.84
C PRO A 6 28.32 16.54 -5.33
N GLY A 7 28.40 15.28 -4.87
CA GLY A 7 28.68 14.99 -3.47
C GLY A 7 27.49 15.13 -2.50
N ASN A 8 26.33 15.58 -3.00
CA ASN A 8 25.12 15.79 -2.19
C ASN A 8 24.46 14.47 -1.71
N GLN A 9 24.82 13.35 -2.30
CA GLN A 9 24.20 12.05 -2.02
C GLN A 9 25.16 11.13 -1.23
N LYS A 10 24.61 10.33 -0.30
CA LYS A 10 25.41 9.32 0.43
C LYS A 10 26.01 8.28 -0.53
N HIS A 11 25.25 7.86 -1.53
CA HIS A 11 25.66 6.89 -2.54
C HIS A 11 25.87 7.57 -3.89
N LEU A 12 26.62 6.91 -4.80
CA LEU A 12 26.80 7.40 -6.16
C LEU A 12 25.49 7.31 -6.95
N THR A 13 25.13 8.39 -7.61
CA THR A 13 23.98 8.47 -8.51
C THR A 13 24.37 8.04 -9.93
N LEU A 14 23.38 7.87 -10.82
CA LEU A 14 23.65 7.62 -12.24
C LEU A 14 24.44 8.77 -12.88
N ASP A 15 24.20 10.00 -12.46
CA ASP A 15 24.92 11.17 -13.01
C ASP A 15 26.37 11.22 -12.49
N ASP A 16 26.62 10.84 -11.24
CA ASP A 16 28.00 10.63 -10.75
C ASP A 16 28.69 9.55 -11.56
N ARG A 17 28.06 8.44 -11.88
CA ARG A 17 28.60 7.36 -12.70
C ARG A 17 28.87 7.79 -14.13
N ARG A 18 28.01 8.61 -14.73
CA ARG A 18 28.23 9.22 -16.05
C ARG A 18 29.43 10.13 -16.04
N TYR A 19 29.61 10.90 -14.96
CA TYR A 19 30.80 11.73 -14.81
C TYR A 19 32.06 10.88 -14.67
N ILE A 20 32.05 9.82 -13.88
CA ILE A 20 33.15 8.86 -13.75
C ILE A 20 33.52 8.28 -15.13
N GLU A 21 32.53 7.81 -15.90
CA GLU A 21 32.75 7.24 -17.24
C GLU A 21 33.40 8.26 -18.18
N LYS A 22 32.87 9.49 -18.24
CA LYS A 22 33.39 10.58 -19.08
C LYS A 22 34.83 10.91 -18.71
N SER A 23 35.14 11.05 -17.43
CA SER A 23 36.45 11.37 -16.92
C SER A 23 37.49 10.26 -17.18
N LEU A 24 37.06 8.98 -17.00
CA LEU A 24 37.88 7.83 -17.36
C LEU A 24 38.22 7.77 -18.86
N ASN A 25 37.26 8.14 -19.72
CA ASN A 25 37.51 8.25 -21.18
C ASN A 25 38.51 9.36 -21.53
N GLN A 26 38.63 10.36 -20.67
CA GLN A 26 39.63 11.45 -20.77
C GLN A 26 40.93 11.14 -20.04
N ASP A 27 41.13 9.93 -19.53
CA ASP A 27 42.29 9.47 -18.77
C ASP A 27 42.54 10.23 -17.45
N CYS A 28 41.51 10.82 -16.87
CA CYS A 28 41.57 11.49 -15.56
C CYS A 28 41.89 10.50 -14.44
N SER A 29 42.66 10.93 -13.46
CA SER A 29 43.00 10.15 -12.28
C SER A 29 41.81 10.03 -11.31
N PHE A 30 41.80 8.98 -10.50
CA PHE A 30 40.76 8.82 -9.45
C PHE A 30 40.75 9.97 -8.43
N LYS A 31 41.89 10.63 -8.21
CA LYS A 31 41.96 11.79 -7.33
C LYS A 31 41.19 12.99 -7.89
N GLU A 32 41.34 13.26 -9.18
CA GLU A 32 40.64 14.34 -9.87
C GLU A 32 39.13 14.07 -9.91
N ILE A 33 38.73 12.85 -10.25
CA ILE A 33 37.33 12.44 -10.28
C ILE A 33 36.70 12.58 -8.89
N ALA A 34 37.40 12.10 -7.86
CA ALA A 34 36.94 12.15 -6.48
C ALA A 34 36.82 13.58 -5.96
N LYS A 35 37.75 14.46 -6.31
CA LYS A 35 37.70 15.89 -5.96
C LYS A 35 36.45 16.56 -6.51
N TYR A 36 36.09 16.29 -7.75
CA TYR A 36 34.88 16.86 -8.36
C TYR A 36 33.60 16.32 -7.72
N LEU A 37 33.54 15.00 -7.44
CA LEU A 37 32.39 14.36 -6.88
C LEU A 37 32.26 14.52 -5.34
N CYS A 38 33.23 15.23 -4.71
CA CYS A 38 33.32 15.34 -3.24
C CYS A 38 33.30 13.98 -2.55
N LYS A 39 34.01 12.99 -3.10
CA LYS A 39 34.15 11.63 -2.59
C LYS A 39 35.61 11.29 -2.33
N ASP A 40 35.84 10.22 -1.57
CA ASP A 40 37.16 9.67 -1.38
C ASP A 40 37.64 8.93 -2.66
N PRO A 41 38.91 9.04 -3.08
CA PRO A 41 39.46 8.33 -4.23
C PRO A 41 39.32 6.82 -4.15
N THR A 42 39.31 6.24 -2.93
CA THR A 42 39.08 4.81 -2.72
C THR A 42 37.67 4.38 -3.06
N THR A 43 36.70 5.29 -2.89
CA THR A 43 35.29 5.06 -3.29
C THR A 43 35.20 4.93 -4.81
N ILE A 44 35.85 5.81 -5.55
CA ILE A 44 35.90 5.74 -7.02
C ILE A 44 36.59 4.46 -7.48
N SER A 45 37.74 4.13 -6.85
CA SER A 45 38.49 2.92 -7.16
C SER A 45 37.63 1.65 -6.92
N LYS A 46 36.92 1.59 -5.81
CA LYS A 46 36.01 0.46 -5.48
C LYS A 46 34.85 0.37 -6.48
N GLU A 47 34.21 1.51 -6.80
CA GLU A 47 33.11 1.58 -7.78
C GLU A 47 33.56 1.04 -9.14
N VAL A 48 34.72 1.52 -9.67
CA VAL A 48 35.21 1.10 -10.98
C VAL A 48 35.59 -0.37 -10.98
N ARG A 49 36.28 -0.88 -9.94
CA ARG A 49 36.70 -2.29 -9.86
C ARG A 49 35.51 -3.25 -9.73
N LEU A 50 34.49 -2.86 -8.96
CA LEU A 50 33.34 -3.70 -8.67
C LEU A 50 32.39 -3.78 -9.87
N HIS A 51 32.20 -2.66 -10.56
CA HIS A 51 31.20 -2.53 -11.61
C HIS A 51 31.76 -2.43 -13.03
N ARG A 52 33.05 -2.77 -13.23
CA ARG A 52 33.63 -2.83 -14.58
C ARG A 52 32.99 -3.97 -15.37
N LEU A 53 32.68 -3.71 -16.63
CA LEU A 53 32.18 -4.69 -17.58
C LEU A 53 33.38 -5.48 -18.13
N SER A 54 33.39 -6.80 -17.95
CA SER A 54 34.38 -7.71 -18.53
C SER A 54 34.02 -8.05 -19.98
N ASP A 55 35.05 -8.39 -20.76
CA ASP A 55 34.89 -8.86 -22.14
C ASP A 55 34.16 -7.88 -23.07
N TRP A 56 34.37 -6.59 -22.80
CA TRP A 56 33.89 -5.56 -23.68
C TRP A 56 34.69 -5.51 -24.99
N TYR A 57 33.93 -5.66 -26.11
CA TYR A 57 34.50 -5.66 -27.46
C TYR A 57 33.99 -4.46 -28.25
N HIS A 58 34.90 -3.81 -29.01
CA HIS A 58 34.47 -2.93 -30.09
C HIS A 58 34.13 -3.78 -31.32
N LYS A 59 32.97 -3.56 -31.96
CA LYS A 59 32.68 -4.17 -33.26
C LYS A 59 33.80 -3.82 -34.25
N GLY A 60 34.50 -4.82 -34.76
CA GLY A 60 35.52 -4.65 -35.78
C GLY A 60 36.96 -4.90 -35.36
N THR A 61 37.31 -5.09 -34.09
CA THR A 61 38.68 -5.33 -33.63
C THR A 61 38.87 -6.75 -33.09
N PHE A 62 39.96 -7.39 -33.43
CA PHE A 62 40.59 -8.61 -32.85
C PHE A 62 39.76 -9.60 -32.02
N TYR A 63 38.56 -9.85 -32.43
CA TYR A 63 37.64 -10.65 -31.65
C TYR A 63 37.77 -12.11 -31.73
N ASN A 64 38.51 -12.57 -32.72
CA ASN A 64 38.75 -13.99 -32.98
C ASN A 64 40.02 -14.49 -32.30
N ALA A 65 40.64 -13.73 -31.41
CA ALA A 65 41.69 -14.27 -30.57
C ALA A 65 41.12 -15.20 -29.53
N HIS A 66 40.78 -16.43 -29.94
CA HIS A 66 40.27 -17.45 -29.06
C HIS A 66 41.36 -17.92 -28.05
N ASN A 67 42.61 -17.64 -28.28
CA ASN A 67 43.72 -18.01 -27.42
C ASN A 67 44.23 -16.78 -26.62
N PHE A 68 44.17 -16.85 -25.30
CA PHE A 68 44.59 -15.82 -24.35
C PHE A 68 46.04 -15.99 -23.83
N CYS A 69 46.80 -16.87 -24.43
CA CYS A 69 48.17 -17.18 -24.01
C CYS A 69 49.16 -16.05 -24.45
N VAL A 70 50.09 -15.68 -23.55
CA VAL A 70 51.19 -14.76 -23.85
C VAL A 70 52.02 -15.25 -25.02
N HIS A 71 52.19 -16.57 -25.11
CA HIS A 71 53.06 -17.20 -26.13
C HIS A 71 52.35 -17.37 -27.47
N ARG A 72 51.12 -17.00 -27.67
CA ARG A 72 50.33 -17.30 -28.87
C ARG A 72 50.94 -16.88 -30.20
N TYR A 73 51.77 -15.83 -30.22
CA TYR A 73 52.41 -15.36 -31.44
C TYR A 73 53.66 -16.12 -31.85
N HIS A 74 54.31 -16.81 -30.87
CA HIS A 74 55.57 -17.50 -31.07
C HIS A 74 55.46 -19.00 -30.80
N CYS A 75 54.32 -19.46 -30.37
CA CYS A 75 54.06 -20.86 -30.02
C CYS A 75 54.08 -21.74 -31.29
N LYS A 76 54.93 -22.77 -31.28
CA LYS A 76 55.03 -23.79 -32.34
C LYS A 76 54.31 -25.08 -32.00
N LYS A 77 53.60 -25.17 -30.85
CA LYS A 77 52.94 -26.37 -30.42
C LYS A 77 51.76 -26.72 -31.29
N THR A 78 51.61 -28.00 -31.61
CA THR A 78 50.47 -28.61 -32.30
C THR A 78 49.83 -29.64 -31.38
N ASN A 79 48.53 -29.84 -31.48
CA ASN A 79 47.79 -30.82 -30.75
C ASN A 79 48.03 -30.82 -29.19
N ALA A 80 48.16 -29.64 -28.59
CA ALA A 80 48.40 -29.47 -27.15
C ALA A 80 47.23 -30.03 -26.28
N CYS A 81 46.06 -30.25 -26.83
CA CYS A 81 44.90 -30.81 -26.13
C CYS A 81 44.80 -32.30 -26.19
N GLY A 82 45.63 -33.01 -27.02
CA GLY A 82 45.62 -34.46 -27.16
C GLY A 82 44.33 -35.07 -27.70
N ARG A 83 43.38 -34.26 -28.12
CA ARG A 83 42.01 -34.71 -28.49
C ARG A 83 41.92 -35.31 -29.91
N ILE A 84 42.76 -34.87 -30.82
CA ILE A 84 42.73 -35.28 -32.23
C ILE A 84 44.15 -35.39 -32.76
N VAL A 85 44.50 -36.56 -33.32
CA VAL A 85 45.85 -36.83 -33.81
C VAL A 85 46.24 -35.95 -34.99
N LEU A 86 45.25 -35.55 -35.82
CA LEU A 86 45.45 -34.67 -36.99
C LEU A 86 44.59 -33.40 -36.86
N CYS A 87 44.90 -32.55 -35.87
CA CYS A 87 44.20 -31.28 -35.71
C CYS A 87 44.77 -30.25 -36.74
N GLY A 88 43.94 -29.86 -37.71
CA GLY A 88 44.30 -28.81 -38.71
C GLY A 88 44.32 -27.40 -38.16
N ILE A 89 43.87 -27.21 -36.90
CA ILE A 89 43.81 -25.88 -36.27
C ILE A 89 45.13 -25.60 -35.54
N LYS A 90 45.73 -24.46 -35.84
CA LYS A 90 46.91 -24.00 -35.08
C LYS A 90 46.50 -23.74 -33.62
N CYS A 91 47.28 -24.32 -32.68
CA CYS A 91 47.02 -24.12 -31.26
C CYS A 91 47.00 -22.64 -30.85
N THR A 92 47.69 -21.77 -31.54
CA THR A 92 47.70 -20.31 -31.38
C THR A 92 46.32 -19.66 -31.60
N SER A 93 45.46 -20.32 -32.37
CA SER A 93 44.09 -19.82 -32.64
C SER A 93 42.97 -20.64 -31.96
N CYS A 94 43.37 -21.67 -31.16
CA CYS A 94 42.41 -22.59 -30.56
C CYS A 94 42.03 -22.21 -29.13
N PRO A 95 40.74 -22.05 -28.79
CA PRO A 95 40.31 -21.71 -27.42
C PRO A 95 40.58 -22.86 -26.41
N THR A 96 40.62 -24.10 -26.83
CA THR A 96 40.85 -25.26 -25.98
C THR A 96 42.25 -25.22 -25.35
N CYS A 97 43.20 -24.53 -26.00
CA CYS A 97 44.55 -24.32 -25.48
C CYS A 97 44.55 -23.56 -24.14
N ASN A 98 43.60 -22.68 -23.90
CA ASN A 98 43.48 -21.91 -22.66
C ASN A 98 43.23 -22.82 -21.41
N GLN A 99 42.73 -24.01 -21.61
CA GLN A 99 42.38 -24.93 -20.52
C GLN A 99 43.31 -26.15 -20.43
N THR A 100 43.85 -26.57 -21.56
CA THR A 100 44.56 -27.86 -21.65
C THR A 100 46.04 -27.76 -21.84
N CYS A 101 46.59 -26.60 -22.25
CA CYS A 101 48.01 -26.44 -22.47
C CYS A 101 48.72 -26.26 -21.11
N PRO A 102 49.72 -27.12 -20.77
CA PRO A 102 50.46 -26.98 -19.51
C PRO A 102 51.30 -25.72 -19.42
N ASP A 103 51.71 -25.16 -20.57
CA ASP A 103 52.49 -23.89 -20.65
C ASP A 103 51.60 -22.70 -20.87
N PHE A 104 50.31 -22.80 -20.62
CA PHE A 104 49.40 -21.69 -20.76
C PHE A 104 49.72 -20.58 -19.75
N ALA A 105 50.11 -19.42 -20.24
CA ALA A 105 50.29 -18.22 -19.43
C ALA A 105 49.36 -17.11 -19.95
N ARG A 106 48.44 -16.71 -19.12
CA ARG A 106 47.43 -15.71 -19.51
C ARG A 106 48.05 -14.34 -19.72
N GLU A 107 47.84 -13.75 -20.89
CA GLU A 107 48.27 -12.37 -21.17
C GLU A 107 47.48 -11.37 -20.34
N ARG A 108 48.20 -10.48 -19.63
CA ARG A 108 47.62 -9.44 -18.79
C ARG A 108 48.16 -8.09 -19.21
N CYS A 109 47.29 -7.07 -19.08
CA CYS A 109 47.69 -5.67 -19.31
C CYS A 109 48.01 -5.02 -17.97
N ALA A 110 49.20 -4.43 -17.82
CA ALA A 110 49.60 -3.73 -16.59
C ALA A 110 48.64 -2.61 -16.17
N ARG A 111 47.94 -1.99 -17.14
CA ARG A 111 46.90 -0.97 -16.87
C ARG A 111 45.69 -1.55 -16.14
N LEU A 112 45.41 -2.84 -16.31
CA LEU A 112 44.27 -3.49 -15.62
C LEU A 112 44.62 -3.93 -14.20
N ASP A 113 45.91 -4.02 -13.88
CA ASP A 113 46.39 -4.37 -12.54
C ASP A 113 46.61 -3.12 -11.65
N LYS A 114 46.70 -1.94 -12.29
CA LYS A 114 46.85 -0.64 -11.65
C LYS A 114 45.67 0.27 -12.02
N ALA A 115 45.50 1.37 -11.27
CA ALA A 115 44.50 2.39 -11.62
C ALA A 115 44.74 2.89 -13.07
N PRO A 116 43.72 3.03 -13.88
CA PRO A 116 42.28 3.02 -13.56
C PRO A 116 41.58 1.66 -13.63
N TYR A 117 42.26 0.50 -13.76
CA TYR A 117 41.73 -0.86 -13.81
C TYR A 117 40.80 -1.19 -15.00
N VAL A 118 40.67 -0.26 -15.94
CA VAL A 118 39.80 -0.31 -17.12
C VAL A 118 40.50 0.22 -18.36
N CYS A 119 39.96 -0.13 -19.51
CA CYS A 119 40.46 0.31 -20.81
C CYS A 119 39.95 1.68 -21.27
N ASN A 120 39.09 2.31 -20.48
CA ASN A 120 38.62 3.68 -20.77
C ASN A 120 39.83 4.62 -20.87
N GLY A 121 39.82 5.51 -21.87
CA GLY A 121 40.91 6.49 -22.10
C GLY A 121 42.25 5.87 -22.53
N CYS A 122 42.32 4.55 -22.77
CA CYS A 122 43.55 3.91 -23.24
C CYS A 122 43.78 4.21 -24.73
N PRO A 123 44.88 4.87 -25.13
CA PRO A 123 45.12 5.22 -26.53
C PRO A 123 45.30 4.01 -27.45
N LYS A 124 45.71 2.86 -26.90
CA LYS A 124 45.85 1.59 -27.64
C LYS A 124 44.53 0.78 -27.75
N ALA A 125 43.50 1.14 -26.99
CA ALA A 125 42.34 0.29 -26.82
C ALA A 125 41.53 0.07 -28.11
N VAL A 126 41.53 1.02 -29.01
CA VAL A 126 40.69 1.01 -30.23
C VAL A 126 41.33 0.19 -31.33
N ASN A 127 42.57 0.45 -31.72
CA ASN A 127 43.16 -0.08 -32.95
C ASN A 127 44.43 -0.91 -32.78
N HIS A 128 45.11 -0.83 -31.65
CA HIS A 128 46.47 -1.39 -31.49
C HIS A 128 46.61 -2.32 -30.26
N CYS A 129 45.52 -2.61 -29.54
CA CYS A 129 45.62 -3.45 -28.36
C CYS A 129 45.50 -4.92 -28.70
N THR A 130 46.56 -5.67 -28.46
CA THR A 130 46.63 -7.12 -28.67
C THR A 130 46.02 -7.93 -27.55
N ILE A 131 45.70 -7.29 -26.43
CA ILE A 131 45.13 -7.96 -25.26
C ILE A 131 43.68 -8.36 -25.55
N ALA A 132 43.39 -9.64 -25.49
CA ALA A 132 42.07 -10.17 -25.77
C ALA A 132 41.04 -9.86 -24.65
N HIS A 133 41.52 -9.87 -23.39
CA HIS A 133 40.63 -9.63 -22.23
C HIS A 133 40.67 -8.16 -21.84
N LYS A 134 39.53 -7.49 -22.04
CA LYS A 134 39.37 -6.04 -21.83
C LYS A 134 38.29 -5.75 -20.80
N TYR A 135 38.48 -4.69 -20.04
CA TYR A 135 37.46 -4.17 -19.11
C TYR A 135 37.10 -2.73 -19.47
N ARG A 136 35.82 -2.44 -19.37
CA ARG A 136 35.32 -1.08 -19.53
C ARG A 136 34.44 -0.71 -18.35
N TYR A 137 34.52 0.54 -17.91
CA TYR A 137 33.49 1.11 -17.05
C TYR A 137 32.40 1.76 -17.90
N ASP A 138 31.17 1.35 -17.71
CA ASP A 138 29.95 1.86 -18.33
C ASP A 138 28.99 2.29 -17.23
N ALA A 139 28.57 3.55 -17.24
CA ALA A 139 27.75 4.14 -16.18
C ALA A 139 26.40 3.48 -16.02
N LYS A 140 25.75 3.14 -17.16
CA LYS A 140 24.42 2.50 -17.13
C LYS A 140 24.51 1.05 -16.61
N PHE A 141 25.54 0.33 -17.02
CA PHE A 141 25.78 -1.01 -16.54
C PHE A 141 26.08 -1.01 -15.03
N ALA A 142 26.96 -0.10 -14.58
CA ALA A 142 27.32 0.05 -13.17
C ALA A 142 26.08 0.40 -12.30
N ASP A 143 25.24 1.32 -12.77
CA ASP A 143 24.01 1.69 -12.06
C ASP A 143 23.01 0.53 -11.99
N ARG A 144 22.86 -0.22 -13.07
CA ARG A 144 22.01 -1.42 -13.07
C ARG A 144 22.52 -2.45 -12.08
N LYS A 145 23.81 -2.76 -12.08
CA LYS A 145 24.45 -3.71 -11.15
C LYS A 145 24.31 -3.26 -9.69
N TYR A 146 24.48 -1.98 -9.44
CA TYR A 146 24.26 -1.41 -8.11
C TYR A 146 22.80 -1.57 -7.66
N ARG A 147 21.84 -1.30 -8.54
CA ARG A 147 20.40 -1.47 -8.24
C ARG A 147 20.02 -2.94 -8.02
N GLU A 148 20.56 -3.86 -8.83
CA GLU A 148 20.42 -5.30 -8.64
C GLU A 148 20.92 -5.70 -7.24
N CYS A 149 22.12 -5.29 -6.86
CA CYS A 149 22.69 -5.56 -5.54
C CYS A 149 21.84 -4.95 -4.39
N LEU A 150 21.32 -3.74 -4.55
CA LEU A 150 20.41 -3.13 -3.56
C LEU A 150 19.09 -3.89 -3.45
N HIS A 151 18.55 -4.33 -4.57
CA HIS A 151 17.33 -5.13 -4.58
C HIS A 151 17.56 -6.47 -3.87
N ASP A 152 18.64 -7.17 -4.24
CA ASP A 152 18.96 -8.49 -3.68
C ASP A 152 19.29 -8.41 -2.18
N SER A 153 19.99 -7.35 -1.74
CA SER A 153 20.30 -7.14 -0.33
C SER A 153 19.08 -6.78 0.54
N ARG A 154 18.00 -6.31 -0.09
CA ARG A 154 16.73 -5.95 0.56
C ARG A 154 15.64 -7.00 0.33
N SER A 155 15.89 -7.96 -0.55
CA SER A 155 15.00 -9.10 -0.80
C SER A 155 15.09 -10.09 0.34
N GLY A 156 13.96 -10.73 0.65
CA GLY A 156 13.87 -11.73 1.70
C GLY A 156 13.35 -11.18 3.02
N ILE A 157 13.28 -12.07 4.00
CA ILE A 157 12.72 -11.81 5.32
C ILE A 157 13.86 -11.64 6.31
N SER A 158 13.89 -10.52 7.02
CA SER A 158 14.88 -10.24 8.07
C SER A 158 14.59 -10.97 9.40
N LEU A 159 13.56 -11.83 9.43
CA LEU A 159 13.13 -12.59 10.61
C LEU A 159 13.61 -14.02 10.57
N THR A 160 13.91 -14.57 11.76
CA THR A 160 14.11 -16.00 11.91
C THR A 160 12.80 -16.77 11.72
N LYS A 161 12.90 -18.07 11.42
CA LYS A 161 11.70 -18.93 11.30
C LYS A 161 10.87 -18.97 12.59
N HIS A 162 11.50 -18.82 13.74
CA HIS A 162 10.82 -18.81 15.03
C HIS A 162 10.04 -17.52 15.23
N GLU A 163 10.66 -16.36 15.03
CA GLU A 163 9.99 -15.04 15.12
C GLU A 163 8.85 -14.93 14.13
N LEU A 164 9.04 -15.44 12.90
CA LEU A 164 7.97 -15.44 11.90
C LEU A 164 6.76 -16.25 12.37
N ARG A 165 6.99 -17.45 12.95
CA ARG A 165 5.90 -18.28 13.49
C ARG A 165 5.16 -17.60 14.63
N GLN A 166 5.88 -16.93 15.55
CA GLN A 166 5.26 -16.18 16.64
C GLN A 166 4.35 -15.05 16.11
N LYS A 167 4.85 -14.29 15.14
CA LYS A 167 4.05 -13.22 14.50
C LYS A 167 2.84 -13.79 13.75
N ASP A 168 3.00 -14.91 13.05
CA ASP A 168 1.92 -15.57 12.29
C ASP A 168 0.80 -16.08 13.21
N MET A 169 1.15 -16.57 14.41
CA MET A 169 0.16 -17.00 15.41
C MET A 169 -0.76 -15.89 15.89
N VAL A 170 -0.31 -14.64 15.84
CA VAL A 170 -1.14 -13.45 16.15
C VAL A 170 -1.85 -12.95 14.90
N ILE A 171 -1.12 -12.76 13.81
CA ILE A 171 -1.62 -12.07 12.60
C ILE A 171 -2.70 -12.89 11.88
N SER A 172 -2.46 -14.17 11.64
CA SER A 172 -3.34 -14.98 10.78
C SER A 172 -4.74 -15.19 11.36
N PRO A 173 -4.93 -15.45 12.67
CA PRO A 173 -6.25 -15.51 13.27
C PRO A 173 -7.02 -14.18 13.18
N LEU A 174 -6.35 -13.05 13.41
CA LEU A 174 -6.98 -11.72 13.35
C LEU A 174 -7.41 -11.36 11.93
N ILE A 175 -6.64 -11.73 10.92
CA ILE A 175 -7.06 -11.59 9.51
C ILE A 175 -8.29 -12.46 9.23
N ALA A 176 -8.34 -13.68 9.74
CA ALA A 176 -9.50 -14.57 9.59
C ALA A 176 -10.75 -14.02 10.28
N GLN A 177 -10.62 -13.25 11.36
CA GLN A 177 -11.71 -12.49 11.99
C GLN A 177 -12.10 -11.25 11.18
N GLY A 178 -11.39 -10.97 10.09
CA GLY A 178 -11.65 -9.86 9.19
C GLY A 178 -11.07 -8.53 9.66
N GLN A 179 -10.06 -8.55 10.48
CA GLN A 179 -9.30 -7.34 10.80
C GLN A 179 -8.40 -6.95 9.62
N SER A 180 -8.21 -5.65 9.43
CA SER A 180 -7.30 -5.14 8.39
C SER A 180 -5.85 -5.14 8.89
N PRO A 181 -4.85 -5.22 7.98
CA PRO A 181 -3.45 -5.07 8.37
C PRO A 181 -3.15 -3.81 9.18
N TYR A 182 -3.79 -2.70 8.86
CA TYR A 182 -3.65 -1.45 9.64
C TYR A 182 -4.14 -1.63 11.09
N GLN A 183 -5.31 -2.23 11.28
CA GLN A 183 -5.88 -2.48 12.60
C GLN A 183 -4.97 -3.37 13.44
N ILE A 184 -4.47 -4.47 12.86
CA ILE A 184 -3.58 -5.41 13.54
C ILE A 184 -2.31 -4.71 14.02
N ILE A 185 -1.62 -3.99 13.13
CA ILE A 185 -0.37 -3.31 13.48
C ILE A 185 -0.59 -2.19 14.51
N THR A 186 -1.72 -1.49 14.46
CA THR A 186 -2.04 -0.41 15.41
C THR A 186 -2.31 -0.97 16.81
N ASN A 187 -2.97 -2.11 16.90
CA ASN A 187 -3.31 -2.75 18.18
C ASN A 187 -2.16 -3.57 18.77
N HIS A 188 -1.22 -4.04 17.93
CA HIS A 188 -0.10 -4.92 18.30
C HIS A 188 1.24 -4.30 17.96
N PRO A 189 1.67 -3.25 18.69
CA PRO A 189 2.98 -2.61 18.45
C PRO A 189 4.15 -3.56 18.71
N GLU A 190 3.97 -4.60 19.52
CA GLU A 190 4.96 -5.67 19.79
C GLU A 190 5.35 -6.47 18.55
N LEU A 191 4.54 -6.45 17.50
CA LEU A 191 4.88 -7.08 16.22
C LEU A 191 6.06 -6.39 15.53
N ASP A 192 6.38 -5.16 15.91
CA ASP A 192 7.50 -4.37 15.38
C ASP A 192 7.65 -4.51 13.86
N MET A 193 6.58 -4.18 13.15
CA MET A 193 6.56 -4.20 11.69
C MET A 193 5.65 -3.11 11.12
N SER A 194 5.96 -2.68 9.89
CA SER A 194 5.11 -1.72 9.21
C SER A 194 3.90 -2.40 8.56
N VAL A 195 2.82 -1.64 8.38
CA VAL A 195 1.64 -2.10 7.63
C VAL A 195 2.03 -2.57 6.22
N ARG A 196 2.99 -1.87 5.58
CA ARG A 196 3.50 -2.24 4.26
C ARG A 196 4.23 -3.58 4.28
N THR A 197 5.03 -3.83 5.31
CA THR A 197 5.74 -5.12 5.49
C THR A 197 4.73 -6.26 5.63
N LEU A 198 3.66 -6.05 6.40
CA LEU A 198 2.61 -7.06 6.56
C LEU A 198 1.92 -7.37 5.21
N TYR A 199 1.59 -6.35 4.40
CA TYR A 199 1.05 -6.57 3.06
C TYR A 199 2.02 -7.37 2.17
N THR A 200 3.33 -7.07 2.22
CA THR A 200 4.35 -7.81 1.47
C THR A 200 4.37 -9.28 1.88
N TYR A 201 4.33 -9.57 3.19
CA TYR A 201 4.34 -10.95 3.70
C TYR A 201 3.09 -11.75 3.30
N LEU A 202 1.93 -11.08 3.24
CA LEU A 202 0.69 -11.67 2.73
C LEU A 202 0.74 -11.92 1.22
N ASP A 203 1.30 -10.98 0.45
CA ASP A 203 1.43 -11.09 -1.01
C ASP A 203 2.41 -12.19 -1.42
N GLU A 204 3.51 -12.34 -0.69
CA GLU A 204 4.53 -13.37 -0.91
C GLU A 204 4.13 -14.74 -0.33
N GLY A 205 3.01 -14.82 0.40
CA GLY A 205 2.50 -16.06 0.99
C GLY A 205 3.37 -16.63 2.11
N ILE A 206 4.07 -15.75 2.83
CA ILE A 206 4.99 -16.07 3.93
C ILE A 206 4.24 -16.50 5.19
N LEU A 207 3.07 -15.88 5.43
CA LEU A 207 2.18 -16.18 6.55
C LEU A 207 1.16 -17.26 6.18
N THR A 208 0.50 -17.83 7.21
CA THR A 208 -0.62 -18.76 7.01
C THR A 208 -1.79 -18.06 6.34
N ALA A 209 -2.14 -16.85 6.79
CA ALA A 209 -3.08 -15.98 6.10
C ALA A 209 -2.53 -15.55 4.76
N ARG A 210 -3.42 -15.47 3.77
CA ARG A 210 -3.07 -15.12 2.41
C ARG A 210 -3.81 -13.88 1.97
N ASN A 211 -3.33 -13.32 0.93
CA ASN A 211 -3.86 -12.15 0.28
C ASN A 211 -5.37 -12.27 -0.07
N ILE A 212 -5.87 -13.49 -0.37
CA ILE A 212 -7.28 -13.77 -0.63
C ILE A 212 -8.17 -13.58 0.60
N ASP A 213 -7.59 -13.70 1.80
CA ASP A 213 -8.30 -13.54 3.07
C ASP A 213 -8.57 -12.07 3.39
N LEU A 214 -7.91 -11.15 2.66
CA LEU A 214 -8.13 -9.71 2.80
C LEU A 214 -9.43 -9.26 2.13
N LYS A 215 -10.21 -8.46 2.83
CA LYS A 215 -11.61 -8.12 2.49
C LYS A 215 -11.84 -7.28 1.24
N ARG A 216 -10.85 -6.58 0.68
CA ARG A 216 -11.04 -5.61 -0.43
C ARG A 216 -10.30 -5.95 -1.71
N LYS A 217 -10.06 -7.22 -1.99
CA LYS A 217 -9.25 -7.61 -3.13
C LYS A 217 -9.92 -7.58 -4.48
N VAL A 218 -11.21 -7.84 -4.54
CA VAL A 218 -11.94 -7.90 -5.81
C VAL A 218 -12.71 -6.60 -6.03
N LYS A 219 -12.30 -5.83 -7.04
CA LYS A 219 -13.05 -4.66 -7.50
C LYS A 219 -14.07 -5.12 -8.55
N PHE A 220 -15.35 -5.04 -8.26
CA PHE A 220 -16.42 -5.27 -9.23
C PHE A 220 -16.62 -4.02 -10.09
N LYS A 221 -16.80 -4.19 -11.40
CA LYS A 221 -17.26 -3.10 -12.27
C LYS A 221 -18.64 -2.63 -11.83
N PRO A 222 -18.86 -1.33 -11.59
CA PRO A 222 -20.17 -0.81 -11.28
C PRO A 222 -21.15 -1.13 -12.41
N ARG A 223 -22.37 -1.58 -12.08
CA ARG A 223 -23.44 -1.72 -13.07
C ARG A 223 -23.85 -0.33 -13.57
N LYS A 224 -24.13 -0.21 -14.87
CA LYS A 224 -24.69 1.02 -15.43
C LYS A 224 -26.09 1.24 -14.79
N CYS A 225 -26.25 2.36 -14.05
CA CYS A 225 -27.54 2.75 -13.52
C CYS A 225 -28.39 3.40 -14.61
N HIS A 226 -29.67 3.05 -14.66
CA HIS A 226 -30.65 3.76 -15.49
C HIS A 226 -30.91 5.15 -14.88
N LYS A 227 -31.00 6.18 -15.72
CA LYS A 227 -31.34 7.53 -15.29
C LYS A 227 -32.80 7.53 -14.84
N THR A 228 -33.05 7.73 -13.56
CA THR A 228 -34.39 7.95 -13.00
C THR A 228 -34.72 9.43 -13.10
N GLN A 229 -35.95 9.78 -13.49
CA GLN A 229 -36.42 11.17 -13.49
C GLN A 229 -36.50 11.68 -12.06
N ILE A 230 -35.86 12.79 -11.79
CA ILE A 230 -35.82 13.44 -10.48
C ILE A 230 -37.07 14.35 -10.39
N LYS A 231 -37.93 14.05 -9.42
CA LYS A 231 -39.08 14.96 -9.08
C LYS A 231 -38.61 15.92 -8.00
N GLU A 232 -38.61 17.22 -8.31
CA GLU A 232 -38.41 18.25 -7.29
C GLU A 232 -39.63 18.31 -6.37
N ARG A 233 -39.40 18.34 -5.06
CA ARG A 233 -40.42 18.48 -4.04
C ARG A 233 -40.16 19.79 -3.28
N THR A 234 -41.20 20.57 -3.01
CA THR A 234 -41.17 21.83 -2.25
C THR A 234 -40.58 21.65 -0.83
N VAL A 235 -40.72 20.47 -0.25
CA VAL A 235 -40.19 20.09 1.08
C VAL A 235 -38.68 20.29 1.22
N PHE A 236 -37.90 20.31 0.11
CA PHE A 236 -36.47 20.43 0.13
C PHE A 236 -35.95 21.88 -0.02
N GLN A 237 -36.86 22.88 -0.20
CA GLN A 237 -36.47 24.28 -0.32
C GLN A 237 -35.86 24.77 1.00
N GLY A 238 -34.70 25.45 0.93
CA GLY A 238 -33.93 25.92 2.10
C GLY A 238 -33.19 24.82 2.85
N ARG A 239 -33.21 23.57 2.34
CA ARG A 239 -32.57 22.40 2.96
C ARG A 239 -31.68 21.63 1.97
N MET A 240 -31.22 22.31 0.92
CA MET A 240 -30.40 21.72 -0.12
C MET A 240 -28.96 21.54 0.36
N TYR A 241 -28.19 20.74 -0.36
CA TYR A 241 -26.77 20.58 -0.08
C TYR A 241 -25.98 21.90 -0.17
N SER A 242 -26.39 22.82 -1.04
CA SER A 242 -25.82 24.17 -1.11
C SER A 242 -26.05 24.96 0.20
N ASP A 243 -27.26 24.85 0.77
CA ASP A 243 -27.61 25.53 2.01
C ASP A 243 -26.82 24.93 3.18
N PHE A 244 -26.68 23.60 3.20
CA PHE A 244 -25.81 22.90 4.15
C PHE A 244 -24.34 23.36 4.08
N LEU A 245 -23.77 23.51 2.87
CA LEU A 245 -22.39 23.97 2.70
C LEU A 245 -22.19 25.41 3.20
N SER A 246 -23.20 26.26 3.08
CA SER A 246 -23.13 27.66 3.55
C SER A 246 -22.99 27.77 5.06
N LEU A 247 -23.35 26.75 5.82
CA LEU A 247 -23.20 26.71 7.28
C LEU A 247 -21.74 26.61 7.75
N GLY A 248 -20.81 26.14 6.89
CA GLY A 248 -19.40 26.02 7.22
C GLY A 248 -19.11 25.12 8.43
N LEU A 249 -19.94 24.10 8.68
CA LEU A 249 -19.85 23.25 9.88
C LEU A 249 -18.69 22.27 9.81
N GLU A 250 -18.00 22.12 10.91
CA GLU A 250 -16.98 21.08 11.10
C GLU A 250 -17.58 19.75 11.62
N HIS A 251 -18.75 19.82 12.24
CA HIS A 251 -19.44 18.69 12.85
C HIS A 251 -20.87 18.56 12.34
N TRP A 252 -21.20 17.37 11.82
CA TRP A 252 -22.55 16.99 11.40
C TRP A 252 -22.69 15.47 11.41
N THR A 253 -23.90 14.99 11.32
CA THR A 253 -24.23 13.56 11.26
C THR A 253 -24.82 13.21 9.91
N GLU A 254 -24.22 12.25 9.22
CA GLU A 254 -24.76 11.66 8.00
C GLU A 254 -25.80 10.59 8.37
N MET A 255 -26.93 10.56 7.69
CA MET A 255 -28.03 9.61 7.94
C MET A 255 -28.41 8.86 6.67
N ASP A 256 -28.69 7.56 6.78
CA ASP A 256 -29.07 6.71 5.66
C ASP A 256 -29.84 5.48 6.12
N THR A 257 -30.43 4.74 5.19
CA THR A 257 -31.06 3.43 5.48
C THR A 257 -30.34 2.28 4.78
N VAL A 258 -30.27 1.14 5.46
CA VAL A 258 -29.71 -0.08 4.89
C VAL A 258 -30.82 -1.12 4.76
N HIS A 259 -31.15 -1.44 3.51
CA HIS A 259 -32.17 -2.43 3.19
C HIS A 259 -31.63 -3.85 3.30
N SER A 260 -32.51 -4.74 3.71
CA SER A 260 -32.39 -6.19 3.77
C SER A 260 -32.54 -6.85 2.39
N SER A 261 -32.74 -8.17 2.36
CA SER A 261 -33.24 -8.88 1.17
C SER A 261 -34.64 -8.39 0.78
N ASN A 262 -35.04 -8.64 -0.47
CA ASN A 262 -36.36 -8.21 -0.96
C ASN A 262 -37.54 -8.85 -0.21
N GLU A 263 -37.30 -9.93 0.50
CA GLU A 263 -38.31 -10.67 1.26
C GLU A 263 -38.55 -10.09 2.67
N SER A 264 -37.58 -9.34 3.21
CA SER A 264 -37.67 -8.77 4.56
C SER A 264 -38.11 -7.32 4.52
N LYS A 265 -39.02 -6.94 5.41
CA LYS A 265 -39.50 -5.57 5.59
C LYS A 265 -38.64 -4.77 6.56
N LYS A 266 -37.82 -5.45 7.38
CA LYS A 266 -36.93 -4.78 8.34
C LYS A 266 -35.78 -4.05 7.63
N VAL A 267 -35.45 -2.89 8.14
CA VAL A 267 -34.36 -2.02 7.65
C VAL A 267 -33.58 -1.48 8.82
N LEU A 268 -32.34 -1.08 8.57
CA LEU A 268 -31.53 -0.37 9.56
C LEU A 268 -31.53 1.12 9.23
N LEU A 269 -31.89 1.97 10.18
CA LEU A 269 -31.57 3.38 10.16
C LEU A 269 -30.17 3.58 10.70
N THR A 270 -29.31 4.23 9.96
CA THR A 270 -27.91 4.38 10.29
C THR A 270 -27.50 5.84 10.38
N PHE A 271 -26.62 6.15 11.32
CA PHE A 271 -26.02 7.46 11.51
C PHE A 271 -24.50 7.33 11.51
N PHE A 272 -23.85 8.35 11.01
CA PHE A 272 -22.40 8.47 11.04
C PHE A 272 -22.00 9.89 11.46
N LEU A 273 -21.48 10.00 12.67
CA LEU A 273 -20.95 11.25 13.21
C LEU A 273 -19.60 11.53 12.56
N LYS A 274 -19.52 12.60 11.83
CA LYS A 274 -18.38 12.90 10.91
C LYS A 274 -17.07 13.12 11.63
N ARG A 275 -17.10 13.80 12.76
CA ARG A 275 -15.91 14.17 13.53
C ARG A 275 -15.29 12.94 14.22
N GLU A 276 -16.07 12.20 14.98
CA GLU A 276 -15.64 11.04 15.76
C GLU A 276 -15.59 9.75 14.93
N LYS A 277 -16.06 9.80 13.66
CA LYS A 277 -16.24 8.61 12.80
C LYS A 277 -17.12 7.53 13.43
N LEU A 278 -17.97 7.93 14.37
CA LEU A 278 -18.83 7.04 15.12
C LEU A 278 -20.00 6.58 14.25
N PHE A 279 -20.19 5.28 14.18
CA PHE A 279 -21.29 4.65 13.46
C PHE A 279 -22.35 4.16 14.44
N LEU A 280 -23.61 4.46 14.14
CA LEU A 280 -24.78 3.97 14.91
C LEU A 280 -25.76 3.33 13.95
N ALA A 281 -26.50 2.31 14.41
CA ALA A 281 -27.54 1.66 13.63
C ALA A 281 -28.71 1.23 14.52
N PHE A 282 -29.93 1.43 14.01
CA PHE A 282 -31.16 1.13 14.71
C PHE A 282 -32.09 0.30 13.82
N LEU A 283 -32.59 -0.80 14.36
CA LEU A 283 -33.48 -1.71 13.64
C LEU A 283 -34.91 -1.13 13.60
N MET A 284 -35.45 -1.01 12.39
CA MET A 284 -36.83 -0.62 12.14
C MET A 284 -37.59 -1.78 11.48
N ASN A 285 -38.83 -1.98 11.88
CA ASN A 285 -39.68 -3.02 11.31
C ASN A 285 -40.13 -2.72 9.87
N ARG A 286 -40.20 -1.44 9.50
CA ARG A 286 -40.57 -0.95 8.16
C ARG A 286 -39.83 0.34 7.85
N CYS A 287 -39.55 0.58 6.57
CA CYS A 287 -38.94 1.82 6.08
C CYS A 287 -40.07 2.86 5.86
N THR A 288 -40.45 3.59 6.91
CA THR A 288 -41.50 4.62 6.87
C THR A 288 -41.07 5.85 7.65
N LYS A 289 -41.64 7.03 7.30
CA LYS A 289 -41.42 8.30 8.01
C LYS A 289 -41.70 8.17 9.52
N GLY A 290 -42.80 7.52 9.88
CA GLY A 290 -43.19 7.26 11.27
C GLY A 290 -42.19 6.38 12.01
N ALA A 291 -41.59 5.38 11.35
CA ALA A 291 -40.59 4.52 11.98
C ALA A 291 -39.29 5.30 12.25
N VAL A 292 -38.88 6.16 11.33
CA VAL A 292 -37.71 7.05 11.53
C VAL A 292 -37.97 7.98 12.70
N ARG A 293 -39.13 8.67 12.72
CA ARG A 293 -39.52 9.54 13.83
C ARG A 293 -39.49 8.81 15.19
N MET A 294 -40.04 7.61 15.25
CA MET A 294 -40.02 6.80 16.50
C MET A 294 -38.59 6.51 17.00
N VAL A 295 -37.63 6.33 16.10
CA VAL A 295 -36.23 6.15 16.49
C VAL A 295 -35.68 7.46 17.08
N PHE A 296 -35.96 8.62 16.46
CA PHE A 296 -35.55 9.92 16.97
C PHE A 296 -36.15 10.21 18.35
N ASP A 297 -37.46 10.01 18.51
CA ASP A 297 -38.15 10.22 19.80
C ASP A 297 -37.60 9.33 20.91
N ARG A 298 -37.26 8.07 20.58
CA ARG A 298 -36.61 7.14 21.53
C ARG A 298 -35.22 7.59 21.92
N LEU A 299 -34.43 8.09 20.96
CA LEU A 299 -33.09 8.59 21.20
C LEU A 299 -33.10 9.85 22.06
N GLU A 300 -33.97 10.81 21.73
CA GLU A 300 -34.14 12.04 22.51
C GLU A 300 -34.57 11.74 23.96
N LYS A 301 -35.50 10.80 24.14
CA LYS A 301 -35.94 10.36 25.48
C LYS A 301 -34.80 9.75 26.29
N ARG A 302 -33.85 9.05 25.66
CA ARG A 302 -32.72 8.39 26.34
C ARG A 302 -31.59 9.33 26.67
N LEU A 303 -31.28 10.25 25.74
CA LEU A 303 -30.16 11.17 25.82
C LEU A 303 -30.52 12.46 26.54
N GLY A 304 -31.78 12.86 26.51
CA GLY A 304 -32.18 14.21 26.80
C GLY A 304 -31.95 15.15 25.61
N THR A 305 -32.62 16.31 25.63
CA THR A 305 -32.60 17.25 24.49
C THR A 305 -31.20 17.79 24.19
N TYR A 306 -30.39 18.08 25.22
CA TYR A 306 -29.06 18.64 25.06
C TYR A 306 -28.09 17.66 24.36
N ASP A 307 -27.93 16.45 24.88
CA ASP A 307 -27.03 15.45 24.31
C ASP A 307 -27.52 14.98 22.93
N PHE A 308 -28.85 14.94 22.72
CA PHE A 308 -29.41 14.68 21.40
C PHE A 308 -29.00 15.75 20.39
N LEU A 309 -29.11 17.03 20.75
CA LEU A 309 -28.71 18.15 19.90
C LEU A 309 -27.21 18.12 19.57
N CYS A 310 -26.36 17.77 20.55
CA CYS A 310 -24.90 17.64 20.35
C CYS A 310 -24.56 16.55 19.32
N LEU A 311 -25.32 15.46 19.29
CA LEU A 311 -25.05 14.30 18.39
C LEU A 311 -25.74 14.44 17.04
N PHE A 312 -26.96 14.94 17.01
CA PHE A 312 -27.87 14.94 15.87
C PHE A 312 -28.41 16.32 15.47
N GLY A 313 -27.80 17.39 15.96
CA GLY A 313 -28.24 18.76 15.73
C GLY A 313 -28.25 19.14 14.24
N THR A 314 -27.31 18.67 13.44
CA THR A 314 -27.31 18.85 11.99
C THR A 314 -27.21 17.50 11.29
N LEU A 315 -28.18 17.18 10.46
CA LEU A 315 -28.32 15.93 9.75
C LEU A 315 -28.20 16.12 8.25
N LEU A 316 -27.40 15.29 7.60
CA LEU A 316 -27.30 15.24 6.15
C LEU A 316 -27.78 13.88 5.65
N THR A 317 -28.80 13.85 4.82
CA THR A 317 -29.43 12.62 4.30
C THR A 317 -29.68 12.69 2.79
N ASP A 318 -30.13 11.60 2.19
CA ASP A 318 -30.64 11.61 0.83
C ASP A 318 -32.14 11.98 0.80
N ARG A 319 -32.70 12.03 -0.42
CA ARG A 319 -34.10 12.33 -0.64
C ARG A 319 -35.01 11.11 -0.58
N GLY A 320 -34.67 10.14 0.28
CA GLY A 320 -35.50 8.96 0.52
C GLY A 320 -36.91 9.33 0.97
N SER A 321 -37.89 8.49 0.63
CA SER A 321 -39.30 8.73 1.01
C SER A 321 -39.49 8.74 2.53
N GLU A 322 -38.67 7.98 3.25
CA GLU A 322 -38.65 7.87 4.71
C GLU A 322 -38.16 9.14 5.41
N PHE A 323 -37.37 9.95 4.72
CA PHE A 323 -36.85 11.23 5.21
C PHE A 323 -37.64 12.44 4.69
N GLY A 324 -38.73 12.21 3.97
CA GLY A 324 -39.52 13.29 3.32
C GLY A 324 -40.50 13.98 4.27
N ASP A 325 -40.20 14.05 5.55
CA ASP A 325 -40.95 14.80 6.57
C ASP A 325 -39.96 15.43 7.57
N PRO A 326 -39.22 16.49 7.12
CA PRO A 326 -38.19 17.09 7.96
C PRO A 326 -38.76 17.69 9.23
N ASP A 327 -39.94 18.32 9.17
CA ASP A 327 -40.56 19.00 10.33
C ASP A 327 -40.80 18.01 11.48
N ALA A 328 -41.21 16.78 11.16
CA ALA A 328 -41.42 15.72 12.16
C ALA A 328 -40.07 15.21 12.76
N LEU A 329 -38.97 15.35 12.05
CA LEU A 329 -37.62 14.98 12.54
C LEU A 329 -37.00 16.13 13.36
N GLU A 330 -37.22 17.37 12.94
CA GLU A 330 -36.67 18.55 13.57
C GLU A 330 -37.41 18.93 14.87
N THR A 331 -38.68 18.63 14.98
CA THR A 331 -39.47 18.93 16.18
C THR A 331 -39.31 17.78 17.20
N GLY A 332 -38.80 18.10 18.38
CA GLY A 332 -38.63 17.20 19.50
C GLY A 332 -39.93 16.82 20.22
N ILE A 333 -39.85 15.92 21.18
CA ILE A 333 -40.99 15.44 21.98
C ILE A 333 -41.67 16.58 22.74
N ASN A 334 -40.90 17.58 23.15
CA ASN A 334 -41.40 18.77 23.89
C ASN A 334 -41.79 19.93 22.98
N GLY A 335 -41.89 19.73 21.66
CA GLY A 335 -42.16 20.77 20.69
C GLY A 335 -41.03 21.75 20.43
N ILE A 336 -39.84 21.49 21.01
CA ILE A 336 -38.61 22.28 20.81
C ILE A 336 -37.85 21.70 19.61
N GLU A 337 -37.20 22.57 18.84
CA GLU A 337 -36.31 22.13 17.74
C GLU A 337 -35.16 21.30 18.28
N ARG A 338 -34.97 20.07 17.74
CA ARG A 338 -33.94 19.12 18.15
C ARG A 338 -32.88 18.87 17.09
N SER A 339 -33.14 19.20 15.84
CA SER A 339 -32.21 18.99 14.73
C SER A 339 -32.61 19.82 13.51
N SER A 340 -31.65 20.01 12.59
CA SER A 340 -31.90 20.61 11.26
C SER A 340 -31.50 19.58 10.19
N VAL A 341 -32.40 19.28 9.26
CA VAL A 341 -32.21 18.23 8.24
C VAL A 341 -31.90 18.84 6.88
N TYR A 342 -30.79 18.41 6.29
CA TYR A 342 -30.35 18.80 4.96
C TYR A 342 -30.29 17.60 4.03
N TYR A 343 -30.45 17.85 2.72
CA TYR A 343 -30.57 16.82 1.71
C TYR A 343 -29.45 16.89 0.67
N CYS A 344 -28.82 15.77 0.40
CA CYS A 344 -27.85 15.62 -0.68
C CYS A 344 -28.50 15.86 -2.05
N ASP A 345 -27.68 16.26 -3.01
CA ASP A 345 -28.08 16.30 -4.40
C ASP A 345 -28.45 14.92 -4.92
N PRO A 346 -29.44 14.81 -5.80
CA PRO A 346 -29.81 13.53 -6.38
C PRO A 346 -28.62 12.86 -7.08
N MET A 347 -28.46 11.55 -6.84
CA MET A 347 -27.41 10.70 -7.44
C MET A 347 -25.96 11.12 -7.13
N ARG A 348 -25.74 11.95 -6.10
CA ARG A 348 -24.40 12.31 -5.60
C ARG A 348 -24.09 11.63 -4.26
N SER A 349 -23.97 10.32 -4.29
CA SER A 349 -23.66 9.50 -3.11
C SER A 349 -22.40 9.92 -2.37
N GLY A 350 -21.40 10.44 -3.08
CA GLY A 350 -20.14 10.91 -2.49
C GLY A 350 -20.32 12.05 -1.45
N GLN A 351 -21.46 12.74 -1.42
CA GLN A 351 -21.77 13.76 -0.42
C GLN A 351 -22.02 13.16 0.97
N LYS A 352 -22.32 11.84 1.07
CA LYS A 352 -22.48 11.03 2.30
C LYS A 352 -21.40 9.95 2.41
N GLY A 353 -20.16 10.23 2.03
CA GLY A 353 -19.09 9.22 1.96
C GLY A 353 -18.75 8.56 3.28
N GLY A 354 -19.04 9.17 4.42
CA GLY A 354 -18.78 8.61 5.75
C GLY A 354 -19.68 7.42 6.05
N VAL A 355 -20.99 7.60 5.95
CA VAL A 355 -21.97 6.53 6.20
C VAL A 355 -21.86 5.40 5.17
N GLU A 356 -21.55 5.70 3.91
CA GLU A 356 -21.31 4.68 2.88
C GLU A 356 -20.09 3.80 3.19
N ASN A 357 -19.00 4.40 3.69
CA ASN A 357 -17.84 3.65 4.14
C ASN A 357 -18.17 2.77 5.36
N ALA A 358 -18.97 3.26 6.31
CA ALA A 358 -19.44 2.49 7.44
C ALA A 358 -20.34 1.32 6.99
N HIS A 359 -21.20 1.55 6.00
CA HIS A 359 -22.01 0.48 5.38
C HIS A 359 -21.14 -0.60 4.74
N THR A 360 -19.96 -0.27 4.23
CA THR A 360 -19.03 -1.28 3.71
C THR A 360 -18.58 -2.22 4.83
N LEU A 361 -18.32 -1.73 6.04
CA LEU A 361 -17.98 -2.56 7.20
C LEU A 361 -19.18 -3.36 7.69
N LEU A 362 -20.35 -2.72 7.77
CA LEU A 362 -21.60 -3.40 8.12
C LEU A 362 -21.87 -4.58 7.18
N ARG A 363 -21.64 -4.40 5.86
CA ARG A 363 -21.83 -5.41 4.83
C ARG A 363 -20.81 -6.55 4.86
N MET A 364 -19.72 -6.41 5.61
CA MET A 364 -18.83 -7.53 5.91
C MET A 364 -19.47 -8.53 6.89
N VAL A 365 -20.26 -8.02 7.83
CA VAL A 365 -21.00 -8.85 8.80
C VAL A 365 -22.37 -9.26 8.25
N LEU A 366 -23.06 -8.34 7.60
CA LEU A 366 -24.38 -8.56 6.99
C LEU A 366 -24.28 -8.40 5.46
N PRO A 367 -23.84 -9.41 4.69
CA PRO A 367 -23.73 -9.34 3.24
C PRO A 367 -25.02 -8.91 2.54
N LYS A 368 -24.90 -8.38 1.32
CA LYS A 368 -26.09 -8.05 0.51
C LYS A 368 -26.92 -9.31 0.27
N GLY A 369 -28.24 -9.21 0.45
CA GLY A 369 -29.16 -10.34 0.35
C GLY A 369 -29.44 -11.05 1.67
N THR A 370 -28.75 -10.69 2.77
CA THR A 370 -29.08 -11.21 4.10
C THR A 370 -30.43 -10.65 4.55
N GLY A 371 -31.35 -11.53 4.99
CA GLY A 371 -32.61 -11.13 5.61
C GLY A 371 -32.39 -10.59 7.02
N PHE A 372 -33.15 -9.55 7.42
CA PHE A 372 -33.03 -8.95 8.75
C PHE A 372 -34.16 -9.44 9.71
N GLU A 373 -34.98 -10.42 9.30
CA GLU A 373 -36.14 -10.87 10.08
C GLU A 373 -35.75 -11.40 11.48
N PHE A 374 -34.62 -12.09 11.55
CA PHE A 374 -34.11 -12.67 12.79
C PHE A 374 -33.21 -11.72 13.59
N LEU A 375 -32.87 -10.53 13.06
CA LEU A 375 -32.10 -9.58 13.79
C LEU A 375 -32.89 -8.92 14.91
N THR A 376 -32.23 -8.77 16.06
CA THR A 376 -32.66 -7.95 17.18
C THR A 376 -31.82 -6.67 17.25
N GLN A 377 -32.28 -5.67 18.01
CA GLN A 377 -31.48 -4.49 18.25
C GLN A 377 -30.17 -4.83 19.00
N TRP A 378 -30.16 -5.88 19.79
CA TRP A 378 -28.94 -6.35 20.48
C TRP A 378 -27.88 -6.83 19.48
N ASP A 379 -28.28 -7.60 18.46
CA ASP A 379 -27.38 -8.05 17.39
C ASP A 379 -26.82 -6.85 16.62
N VAL A 380 -27.65 -5.86 16.34
CA VAL A 380 -27.22 -4.63 15.67
C VAL A 380 -26.22 -3.86 16.52
N ASN A 381 -26.49 -3.71 17.83
CA ASN A 381 -25.54 -3.06 18.75
C ASN A 381 -24.22 -3.81 18.85
N LEU A 382 -24.25 -5.15 18.83
CA LEU A 382 -23.04 -5.97 18.80
C LEU A 382 -22.19 -5.63 17.56
N ILE A 383 -22.80 -5.60 16.38
CA ILE A 383 -22.09 -5.22 15.12
C ILE A 383 -21.53 -3.82 15.22
N VAL A 384 -22.32 -2.86 15.70
CA VAL A 384 -21.93 -1.45 15.85
C VAL A 384 -20.73 -1.32 16.79
N ASN A 385 -20.70 -2.05 17.90
CA ASN A 385 -19.61 -2.06 18.86
C ASN A 385 -18.30 -2.57 18.22
N HIS A 386 -18.35 -3.66 17.45
CA HIS A 386 -17.18 -4.16 16.71
C HIS A 386 -16.68 -3.16 15.66
N ILE A 387 -17.59 -2.50 14.93
CA ILE A 387 -17.21 -1.47 13.93
C ILE A 387 -16.55 -0.28 14.62
N ASN A 388 -17.10 0.20 15.74
CA ASN A 388 -16.59 1.36 16.46
C ASN A 388 -15.34 1.08 17.29
N SER A 389 -15.00 -0.18 17.52
CA SER A 389 -13.75 -0.60 18.15
C SER A 389 -12.61 -0.82 17.16
N THR A 390 -12.80 -0.47 15.88
CA THR A 390 -11.78 -0.57 14.84
C THR A 390 -10.98 0.74 14.74
N PRO A 391 -9.65 0.75 14.95
CA PRO A 391 -8.85 1.96 14.85
C PRO A 391 -8.89 2.58 13.45
N ARG A 392 -8.85 3.92 13.40
CA ARG A 392 -8.92 4.70 12.16
C ARG A 392 -7.66 5.54 11.99
N GLU A 393 -7.07 5.48 10.80
CA GLU A 393 -5.93 6.34 10.45
C GLU A 393 -6.29 7.82 10.55
N SER A 394 -7.51 8.21 10.12
CA SER A 394 -8.04 9.58 10.21
C SER A 394 -8.29 10.06 11.65
N LEU A 395 -8.21 9.19 12.65
CA LEU A 395 -8.25 9.51 14.07
C LEU A 395 -6.89 9.24 14.74
N SER A 396 -5.80 9.25 13.96
CA SER A 396 -4.45 8.97 14.45
C SER A 396 -4.32 7.65 15.23
N GLY A 397 -5.02 6.62 14.74
CA GLY A 397 -5.03 5.28 15.35
C GLY A 397 -6.05 5.08 16.48
N LYS A 398 -6.76 6.13 16.93
CA LYS A 398 -7.85 5.98 17.89
C LYS A 398 -9.04 5.23 17.26
N THR A 399 -9.82 4.55 18.09
CA THR A 399 -11.09 3.98 17.70
C THR A 399 -12.20 5.05 17.72
N PRO A 400 -13.25 4.92 16.88
CA PRO A 400 -14.43 5.78 16.95
C PRO A 400 -15.07 5.81 18.35
N TYR A 401 -15.07 4.67 19.06
CA TYR A 401 -15.54 4.60 20.44
C TYR A 401 -14.72 5.50 21.37
N ALA A 402 -13.38 5.42 21.30
CA ALA A 402 -12.50 6.25 22.14
C ALA A 402 -12.65 7.74 21.84
N ALA A 403 -12.75 8.11 20.55
CA ALA A 403 -12.97 9.49 20.16
C ALA A 403 -14.33 10.04 20.65
N ALA A 404 -15.38 9.22 20.58
CA ALA A 404 -16.69 9.59 21.07
C ALA A 404 -16.73 9.65 22.63
N LEU A 405 -15.99 8.79 23.31
CA LEU A 405 -15.87 8.81 24.77
C LEU A 405 -15.23 10.12 25.24
N GLU A 406 -14.19 10.58 24.55
CA GLU A 406 -13.54 11.87 24.84
C GLU A 406 -14.47 13.05 24.56
N ALA A 407 -15.31 12.98 23.52
CA ALA A 407 -16.17 14.08 23.09
C ALA A 407 -17.46 14.20 23.92
N TYR A 408 -18.09 13.09 24.25
CA TYR A 408 -19.44 13.05 24.80
C TYR A 408 -19.55 12.41 26.19
N GLY A 409 -18.50 11.74 26.64
CA GLY A 409 -18.47 11.07 27.94
C GLY A 409 -19.18 9.71 27.96
N GLU A 410 -18.96 8.98 29.05
CA GLU A 410 -19.43 7.59 29.22
C GLU A 410 -20.95 7.47 29.31
N THR A 411 -21.61 8.45 29.94
CA THR A 411 -23.06 8.46 30.13
C THR A 411 -23.82 8.44 28.80
N VAL A 412 -23.39 9.26 27.83
CA VAL A 412 -23.96 9.32 26.48
C VAL A 412 -23.73 8.00 25.74
N LEU A 413 -22.52 7.44 25.82
CA LEU A 413 -22.23 6.17 25.14
C LEU A 413 -23.04 5.01 25.73
N LYS A 414 -23.22 4.97 27.04
CA LYS A 414 -24.10 3.99 27.70
C LYS A 414 -25.57 4.15 27.28
N ALA A 415 -26.06 5.40 27.18
CA ALA A 415 -27.41 5.66 26.67
C ALA A 415 -27.61 5.21 25.22
N LEU A 416 -26.55 5.28 24.39
CA LEU A 416 -26.51 4.74 23.03
C LEU A 416 -26.27 3.22 22.98
N GLN A 417 -26.08 2.56 24.13
CA GLN A 417 -25.76 1.14 24.28
C GLN A 417 -24.43 0.74 23.59
N LEU A 418 -23.48 1.67 23.53
CA LEU A 418 -22.15 1.44 23.03
C LEU A 418 -21.23 0.87 24.11
N ARG A 419 -20.40 -0.09 23.70
CA ARG A 419 -19.38 -0.73 24.55
C ARG A 419 -18.10 -0.91 23.73
N PRO A 420 -16.92 -0.76 24.35
CA PRO A 420 -15.68 -1.13 23.69
C PRO A 420 -15.60 -2.65 23.55
N VAL A 421 -14.97 -3.10 22.50
CA VAL A 421 -14.63 -4.51 22.25
C VAL A 421 -13.12 -4.62 22.31
N ASP A 422 -12.62 -5.67 22.95
CA ASP A 422 -11.18 -5.94 23.00
C ASP A 422 -10.60 -6.05 21.59
N PRO A 423 -9.42 -5.47 21.32
CA PRO A 423 -8.79 -5.52 20.00
C PRO A 423 -8.74 -6.92 19.39
N ASP A 424 -8.43 -7.95 20.17
CA ASP A 424 -8.29 -9.34 19.70
C ASP A 424 -9.64 -10.01 19.44
N GLU A 425 -10.71 -9.51 20.05
CA GLU A 425 -12.06 -10.01 19.87
C GLU A 425 -12.81 -9.34 18.72
N VAL A 426 -12.29 -8.24 18.16
CA VAL A 426 -12.95 -7.54 17.06
C VAL A 426 -13.13 -8.46 15.87
N ASN A 427 -14.38 -8.76 15.55
CA ASN A 427 -14.76 -9.65 14.45
C ASN A 427 -15.71 -8.93 13.49
N LEU A 428 -15.30 -8.83 12.22
CA LEU A 428 -16.08 -8.22 11.14
C LEU A 428 -16.42 -9.25 10.07
N THR A 429 -16.85 -10.44 10.47
CA THR A 429 -17.30 -11.51 9.58
C THR A 429 -18.75 -11.89 9.87
N PRO A 430 -19.45 -12.58 8.96
CA PRO A 430 -20.81 -13.06 9.21
C PRO A 430 -20.92 -14.01 10.42
N LYS A 431 -19.82 -14.59 10.87
CA LYS A 431 -19.79 -15.49 12.05
C LYS A 431 -20.04 -14.74 13.38
N LEU A 432 -19.93 -13.39 13.37
CA LEU A 432 -20.22 -12.57 14.55
C LEU A 432 -21.67 -12.77 15.02
N ILE A 433 -22.59 -12.85 14.08
CA ILE A 433 -24.01 -13.08 14.37
C ILE A 433 -24.28 -14.57 14.25
N LYS A 434 -24.35 -15.25 15.39
CA LYS A 434 -24.81 -16.64 15.46
C LYS A 434 -26.32 -16.63 15.29
N TYR A 435 -26.80 -16.87 14.07
CA TYR A 435 -28.19 -17.22 13.89
C TYR A 435 -28.40 -18.59 14.56
N ASN A 436 -29.13 -18.63 15.67
CA ASN A 436 -29.67 -19.87 16.16
C ASN A 436 -30.63 -20.36 15.09
N ARG A 437 -30.20 -21.30 14.26
CA ARG A 437 -31.03 -22.06 13.32
C ARG A 437 -31.75 -23.15 14.06
#